data_517c5d993e7ca0e5c8b936bfa742c492
#
_entry.id   517c5d993e7ca0e5c8b936bfa742c492
#
_cell.length_a   1.000
_cell.length_b   1.000
_cell.length_c   1.000
_cell.angle_alpha   90.00
_cell.angle_beta   90.00
_cell.angle_gamma   90.00
#
_symmetry.space_group_name_H-M   'P 1'
#
loop_
_entity.id
_entity.type
_entity.pdbx_description
1 polymer ?
#
loop_
_entity_poly.entity_id
_entity_poly.type
_entity_poly.pdbx_seq_one_letter_code
_entity_poly.pdbx_strand_id
1 'polypeptide(L)'
;RAVSGGACPKGKPLLLFSEVLVMNKSMKKYRTTCPIIFLAPFVICFLLFNLFPILYSFYMSTLDWAGYNEKVFVGLENFINIFTKDKVFWESVLNTLRIGLVGFPIAIILGLIFAELLSNVKRFRSGLQTLNFLPYITTPVAIGMIFTFIFEEHVGILNKLIEHFGGDAVNFIGTAKWAPLVISIMIIWRNTGYFMTMYLAGITSIPEELYEAAKIDG
;
A
#
# COMPACT_ATOMS: atom_id res chain seq x y z
N ARG A 1 -30.21 20.13 67.58
CA ARG A 1 -31.20 19.14 67.04
C ARG A 1 -30.38 17.97 66.50
N ALA A 2 -30.50 16.81 67.18
CA ALA A 2 -29.92 15.53 66.85
C ALA A 2 -30.49 15.02 65.52
N VAL A 3 -29.65 14.59 64.60
CA VAL A 3 -30.03 13.80 63.41
C VAL A 3 -29.76 12.34 63.75
N SER A 4 -30.83 11.62 63.79
CA SER A 4 -30.97 10.21 64.14
C SER A 4 -30.14 9.31 63.21
N GLY A 5 -29.47 8.32 63.78
CA GLY A 5 -28.76 7.27 63.14
C GLY A 5 -29.63 6.42 62.19
N GLY A 6 -29.34 6.46 60.91
CA GLY A 6 -29.86 5.50 59.95
C GLY A 6 -29.03 4.24 60.02
N ALA A 7 -29.63 3.17 60.54
CA ALA A 7 -29.02 1.85 60.61
C ALA A 7 -28.74 1.34 59.18
N CYS A 8 -27.50 1.00 58.95
CA CYS A 8 -27.06 0.27 57.75
C CYS A 8 -27.78 -1.09 57.73
N PRO A 9 -28.49 -1.49 56.63
CA PRO A 9 -29.12 -2.80 56.57
C PRO A 9 -28.04 -3.87 56.48
N LYS A 10 -27.79 -4.53 57.62
CA LYS A 10 -27.03 -5.79 57.68
C LYS A 10 -27.81 -6.86 56.90
N GLY A 11 -27.35 -7.22 55.76
CA GLY A 11 -27.83 -8.43 55.13
C GLY A 11 -27.81 -8.54 53.60
N LYS A 12 -26.82 -8.02 52.87
CA LYS A 12 -26.59 -8.45 51.48
C LYS A 12 -25.18 -8.23 50.91
N PRO A 13 -24.09 -8.69 51.58
CA PRO A 13 -22.79 -8.68 50.90
C PRO A 13 -22.63 -9.86 49.92
N LEU A 14 -23.31 -11.00 50.17
CA LEU A 14 -23.16 -12.20 49.33
C LEU A 14 -23.86 -12.11 47.96
N LEU A 15 -25.04 -11.45 47.88
CA LEU A 15 -25.77 -11.29 46.62
C LEU A 15 -25.09 -10.33 45.67
N LEU A 16 -24.53 -9.21 46.17
CA LEU A 16 -23.74 -8.27 45.37
C LEU A 16 -22.45 -8.92 44.83
N PHE A 17 -21.80 -9.79 45.60
CA PHE A 17 -20.60 -10.50 45.17
C PHE A 17 -20.89 -11.55 44.13
N SER A 18 -22.05 -12.23 44.21
CA SER A 18 -22.50 -13.19 43.20
C SER A 18 -22.94 -12.48 41.91
N GLU A 19 -23.61 -11.35 41.97
CA GLU A 19 -23.96 -10.53 40.83
C GLU A 19 -22.74 -9.97 40.10
N VAL A 20 -21.74 -9.47 40.82
CA VAL A 20 -20.46 -8.99 40.31
C VAL A 20 -19.67 -10.12 39.64
N LEU A 21 -19.65 -11.32 40.24
CA LEU A 21 -18.99 -12.50 39.67
C LEU A 21 -19.71 -13.01 38.42
N VAL A 22 -21.02 -13.01 38.37
CA VAL A 22 -21.84 -13.40 37.18
C VAL A 22 -21.67 -12.35 36.08
N MET A 23 -21.68 -11.06 36.41
CA MET A 23 -21.42 -9.95 35.50
C MET A 23 -20.01 -10.04 34.89
N ASN A 24 -18.99 -10.36 35.71
CA ASN A 24 -17.62 -10.53 35.24
C ASN A 24 -17.45 -11.74 34.31
N LYS A 25 -18.19 -12.84 34.56
CA LYS A 25 -18.18 -14.04 33.72
C LYS A 25 -18.93 -13.81 32.39
N SER A 26 -20.04 -13.07 32.43
CA SER A 26 -20.79 -12.63 31.24
C SER A 26 -19.97 -11.64 30.41
N MET A 27 -19.37 -10.63 31.03
CA MET A 27 -18.50 -9.67 30.39
C MET A 27 -17.27 -10.33 29.73
N LYS A 28 -16.69 -11.36 30.35
CA LYS A 28 -15.59 -12.16 29.77
C LYS A 28 -16.04 -12.92 28.53
N LYS A 29 -17.24 -13.46 28.51
CA LYS A 29 -17.84 -14.15 27.36
C LYS A 29 -18.12 -13.16 26.21
N TYR A 30 -18.69 -11.99 26.49
CA TYR A 30 -18.90 -10.94 25.47
C TYR A 30 -17.57 -10.44 24.91
N ARG A 31 -16.54 -10.29 25.73
CA ARG A 31 -15.22 -9.80 25.33
C ARG A 31 -14.47 -10.72 24.37
N THR A 32 -14.76 -12.04 24.38
CA THR A 32 -14.18 -13.01 23.47
C THR A 32 -15.09 -13.38 22.31
N THR A 33 -16.40 -13.49 22.52
CA THR A 33 -17.36 -13.99 21.53
C THR A 33 -17.73 -12.90 20.50
N CYS A 34 -17.94 -11.64 20.95
CA CYS A 34 -18.29 -10.57 20.04
C CYS A 34 -17.22 -10.30 18.95
N PRO A 35 -15.91 -10.14 19.28
CA PRO A 35 -14.90 -9.97 18.26
C PRO A 35 -14.84 -11.12 17.25
N ILE A 36 -15.03 -12.36 17.72
CA ILE A 36 -15.00 -13.55 16.85
C ILE A 36 -16.19 -13.52 15.87
N ILE A 37 -17.39 -13.20 16.32
CA ILE A 37 -18.58 -13.11 15.45
C ILE A 37 -18.41 -12.00 14.42
N PHE A 38 -17.89 -10.82 14.81
CA PHE A 38 -17.65 -9.71 13.90
C PHE A 38 -16.52 -9.98 12.90
N LEU A 39 -15.48 -10.71 13.32
CA LEU A 39 -14.36 -11.09 12.45
C LEU A 39 -14.68 -12.32 11.57
N ALA A 40 -15.64 -13.17 11.97
CA ALA A 40 -15.94 -14.42 11.26
C ALA A 40 -16.22 -14.22 9.76
N PRO A 41 -17.05 -13.27 9.30
CA PRO A 41 -17.29 -13.06 7.87
C PRO A 41 -16.01 -12.72 7.11
N PHE A 42 -15.17 -11.82 7.68
CA PHE A 42 -13.88 -11.47 7.10
C PHE A 42 -12.94 -12.68 7.04
N VAL A 43 -12.81 -13.43 8.12
CA VAL A 43 -11.93 -14.61 8.19
C VAL A 43 -12.39 -15.68 7.20
N ILE A 44 -13.69 -15.93 7.09
CA ILE A 44 -14.23 -16.89 6.13
C ILE A 44 -13.90 -16.45 4.69
N CYS A 45 -14.15 -15.19 4.33
CA CYS A 45 -13.81 -14.67 3.02
C CYS A 45 -12.30 -14.72 2.77
N PHE A 46 -11.48 -14.38 3.75
CA PHE A 46 -10.03 -14.46 3.65
C PHE A 46 -9.53 -15.89 3.42
N LEU A 47 -10.06 -16.85 4.17
CA LEU A 47 -9.70 -18.27 4.01
C LEU A 47 -10.09 -18.80 2.63
N LEU A 48 -11.31 -18.49 2.15
CA LEU A 48 -11.82 -19.00 0.89
C LEU A 48 -11.19 -18.32 -0.33
N PHE A 49 -11.03 -17.00 -0.30
CA PHE A 49 -10.62 -16.22 -1.48
C PHE A 49 -9.13 -15.85 -1.50
N ASN A 50 -8.44 -15.95 -0.36
CA ASN A 50 -7.00 -15.66 -0.31
C ASN A 50 -6.20 -16.91 0.07
N LEU A 51 -6.44 -17.48 1.24
CA LEU A 51 -5.61 -18.56 1.74
C LEU A 51 -5.72 -19.84 0.89
N PHE A 52 -6.97 -20.25 0.56
CA PHE A 52 -7.17 -21.44 -0.26
C PHE A 52 -6.52 -21.35 -1.65
N PRO A 53 -6.69 -20.25 -2.44
CA PRO A 53 -5.97 -20.10 -3.72
C PRO A 53 -4.45 -20.08 -3.57
N ILE A 54 -3.92 -19.47 -2.50
CA ILE A 54 -2.47 -19.49 -2.24
C ILE A 54 -1.97 -20.92 -2.01
N LEU A 55 -2.62 -21.66 -1.13
CA LEU A 55 -2.24 -23.06 -0.87
C LEU A 55 -2.40 -23.94 -2.11
N TYR A 56 -3.47 -23.72 -2.87
CA TYR A 56 -3.69 -24.42 -4.13
C TYR A 56 -2.61 -24.09 -5.18
N SER A 57 -2.18 -22.82 -5.28
CA SER A 57 -1.04 -22.43 -6.13
C SER A 57 0.26 -23.12 -5.71
N PHE A 58 0.53 -23.22 -4.41
CA PHE A 58 1.68 -24.00 -3.91
C PHE A 58 1.60 -25.47 -4.31
N TYR A 59 0.43 -26.10 -4.19
CA TYR A 59 0.23 -27.45 -4.66
C TYR A 59 0.48 -27.56 -6.17
N MET A 60 -0.11 -26.66 -6.97
CA MET A 60 0.05 -26.66 -8.42
C MET A 60 1.51 -26.43 -8.85
N SER A 61 2.28 -25.65 -8.10
CA SER A 61 3.70 -25.40 -8.41
C SER A 61 4.59 -26.64 -8.28
N THR A 62 4.11 -27.69 -7.61
CA THR A 62 4.80 -28.99 -7.50
C THR A 62 4.40 -29.98 -8.62
N LEU A 63 3.52 -29.57 -9.52
CA LEU A 63 3.04 -30.37 -10.63
C LEU A 63 3.60 -29.86 -11.96
N ASP A 64 3.87 -30.76 -12.88
CA ASP A 64 3.99 -30.46 -14.31
C ASP A 64 2.61 -30.54 -14.95
N TRP A 65 2.02 -29.36 -15.21
CA TRP A 65 0.69 -29.27 -15.77
C TRP A 65 0.53 -28.02 -16.65
N ALA A 66 0.33 -28.23 -17.94
CA ALA A 66 0.10 -27.16 -18.90
C ALA A 66 -1.37 -26.71 -19.04
N GLY A 67 -2.27 -27.16 -18.15
CA GLY A 67 -3.69 -26.81 -18.19
C GLY A 67 -4.58 -27.82 -18.90
N TYR A 68 -4.04 -28.64 -19.80
CA TYR A 68 -4.75 -29.62 -20.63
C TYR A 68 -4.17 -31.03 -20.63
N ASN A 69 -2.94 -31.21 -20.14
CA ASN A 69 -2.28 -32.52 -19.99
C ASN A 69 -2.58 -33.18 -18.61
N GLU A 70 -2.12 -34.43 -18.45
CA GLU A 70 -2.19 -35.09 -17.14
C GLU A 70 -1.30 -34.38 -16.12
N LYS A 71 -1.78 -34.32 -14.88
CA LYS A 71 -1.03 -33.73 -13.76
C LYS A 71 0.02 -34.71 -13.29
N VAL A 72 1.28 -34.41 -13.51
CA VAL A 72 2.41 -35.21 -13.05
C VAL A 72 3.07 -34.53 -11.88
N PHE A 73 3.23 -35.23 -10.76
CA PHE A 73 3.93 -34.69 -9.61
C PHE A 73 5.45 -34.69 -9.82
N VAL A 74 6.05 -33.51 -9.86
CA VAL A 74 7.50 -33.29 -10.10
C VAL A 74 8.22 -32.70 -8.88
N GLY A 75 7.51 -32.51 -7.78
CA GLY A 75 8.08 -31.99 -6.54
C GLY A 75 8.66 -30.58 -6.71
N LEU A 76 9.94 -30.39 -6.43
CA LEU A 76 10.62 -29.11 -6.49
C LEU A 76 11.34 -28.83 -7.82
N GLU A 77 11.17 -29.67 -8.83
CA GLU A 77 11.88 -29.54 -10.11
C GLU A 77 11.57 -28.21 -10.83
N ASN A 78 10.32 -27.74 -10.77
CA ASN A 78 9.94 -26.46 -11.33
C ASN A 78 10.73 -25.30 -10.70
N PHE A 79 10.89 -25.33 -9.37
CA PHE A 79 11.67 -24.31 -8.67
C PHE A 79 13.16 -24.38 -9.01
N ILE A 80 13.72 -25.59 -9.07
CA ILE A 80 15.12 -25.78 -9.48
C ILE A 80 15.34 -25.23 -10.90
N ASN A 81 14.44 -25.52 -11.83
CA ASN A 81 14.54 -25.04 -13.20
C ASN A 81 14.47 -23.52 -13.27
N ILE A 82 13.55 -22.87 -12.56
CA ILE A 82 13.42 -21.40 -12.51
C ILE A 82 14.72 -20.77 -11.98
N PHE A 83 15.27 -21.28 -10.87
CA PHE A 83 16.45 -20.67 -10.24
C PHE A 83 17.77 -20.94 -10.96
N THR A 84 17.88 -22.09 -11.66
CA THR A 84 19.15 -22.52 -12.26
C THR A 84 19.23 -22.40 -13.77
N LYS A 85 18.10 -22.54 -14.47
CA LYS A 85 18.09 -22.61 -15.95
C LYS A 85 17.41 -21.41 -16.60
N ASP A 86 16.49 -20.76 -15.90
CA ASP A 86 15.70 -19.66 -16.48
C ASP A 86 16.41 -18.32 -16.33
N LYS A 87 17.08 -17.88 -17.39
CA LYS A 87 17.73 -16.56 -17.44
C LYS A 87 16.70 -15.42 -17.44
N VAL A 88 15.53 -15.62 -18.04
CA VAL A 88 14.47 -14.61 -18.13
C VAL A 88 13.92 -14.29 -16.75
N PHE A 89 13.85 -15.29 -15.87
CA PHE A 89 13.47 -15.09 -14.48
C PHE A 89 14.39 -14.09 -13.77
N TRP A 90 15.71 -14.29 -13.87
CA TRP A 90 16.68 -13.42 -13.21
C TRP A 90 16.72 -12.01 -13.81
N GLU A 91 16.59 -11.90 -15.14
CA GLU A 91 16.45 -10.60 -15.79
C GLU A 91 15.19 -9.86 -15.33
N SER A 92 14.07 -10.56 -15.17
CA SER A 92 12.81 -10.01 -14.67
C SER A 92 12.93 -9.55 -13.20
N VAL A 93 13.59 -10.34 -12.35
CA VAL A 93 13.88 -9.97 -10.96
C VAL A 93 14.74 -8.70 -10.90
N LEU A 94 15.82 -8.66 -11.67
CA LEU A 94 16.70 -7.50 -11.72
C LEU A 94 15.97 -6.24 -12.23
N ASN A 95 15.15 -6.37 -13.26
CA ASN A 95 14.37 -5.25 -13.78
C ASN A 95 13.33 -4.76 -12.75
N THR A 96 12.65 -5.67 -12.07
CA THR A 96 11.72 -5.33 -10.98
C THR A 96 12.43 -4.58 -9.86
N LEU A 97 13.60 -5.06 -9.44
CA LEU A 97 14.40 -4.40 -8.43
C LEU A 97 14.90 -3.02 -8.89
N ARG A 98 15.37 -2.88 -10.13
CA ARG A 98 15.79 -1.58 -10.68
C ARG A 98 14.64 -0.58 -10.69
N ILE A 99 13.48 -0.98 -11.20
CA ILE A 99 12.29 -0.14 -11.23
C ILE A 99 11.86 0.27 -9.81
N GLY A 100 11.84 -0.69 -8.89
CA GLY A 100 11.44 -0.43 -7.49
C GLY A 100 12.43 0.47 -6.75
N LEU A 101 13.75 0.17 -6.84
CA LEU A 101 14.80 0.92 -6.16
C LEU A 101 15.01 2.33 -6.72
N VAL A 102 14.64 2.58 -7.96
CA VAL A 102 14.69 3.92 -8.56
C VAL A 102 13.34 4.65 -8.34
N GLY A 103 12.24 4.00 -8.68
CA GLY A 103 10.93 4.63 -8.69
C GLY A 103 10.43 5.05 -7.30
N PHE A 104 10.44 4.15 -6.33
CA PHE A 104 9.87 4.45 -5.01
C PHE A 104 10.70 5.44 -4.18
N PRO A 105 12.03 5.32 -4.04
CA PRO A 105 12.81 6.30 -3.28
C PRO A 105 12.69 7.72 -3.84
N ILE A 106 12.72 7.88 -5.16
CA ILE A 106 12.54 9.19 -5.79
C ILE A 106 11.14 9.73 -5.51
N ALA A 107 10.10 8.91 -5.64
CA ALA A 107 8.72 9.32 -5.34
C ALA A 107 8.53 9.74 -3.87
N ILE A 108 9.19 9.03 -2.94
CA ILE A 108 9.18 9.34 -1.49
C ILE A 108 9.85 10.70 -1.23
N ILE A 109 11.03 10.91 -1.79
CA ILE A 109 11.78 12.16 -1.63
C ILE A 109 11.02 13.34 -2.24
N LEU A 110 10.52 13.19 -3.47
CA LEU A 110 9.71 14.24 -4.12
C LEU A 110 8.40 14.49 -3.36
N GLY A 111 7.77 13.44 -2.83
CA GLY A 111 6.59 13.56 -1.99
C GLY A 111 6.85 14.39 -0.74
N LEU A 112 7.98 14.17 -0.06
CA LEU A 112 8.39 14.96 1.10
C LEU A 112 8.65 16.43 0.73
N ILE A 113 9.40 16.67 -0.34
CA ILE A 113 9.69 18.03 -0.83
C ILE A 113 8.38 18.76 -1.15
N PHE A 114 7.46 18.13 -1.88
CA PHE A 114 6.18 18.74 -2.22
C PHE A 114 5.28 18.96 -1.01
N ALA A 115 5.31 18.06 -0.01
CA ALA A 115 4.59 18.22 1.23
C ALA A 115 5.09 19.44 2.01
N GLU A 116 6.41 19.59 2.13
CA GLU A 116 7.03 20.75 2.80
C GLU A 116 6.72 22.06 2.08
N LEU A 117 6.88 22.10 0.77
CA LEU A 117 6.50 23.27 -0.02
C LEU A 117 5.02 23.63 0.15
N LEU A 118 4.14 22.62 0.15
CA LEU A 118 2.70 22.81 0.24
C LEU A 118 2.24 23.16 1.67
N SER A 119 2.99 22.76 2.71
CA SER A 119 2.71 23.13 4.10
C SER A 119 2.76 24.63 4.30
N ASN A 120 3.64 25.31 3.58
CA ASN A 120 3.85 26.75 3.63
C ASN A 120 2.88 27.57 2.76
N VAL A 121 2.14 26.91 1.85
CA VAL A 121 1.17 27.57 0.96
C VAL A 121 -0.18 27.72 1.66
N LYS A 122 -0.62 28.97 1.89
CA LYS A 122 -1.93 29.26 2.51
C LYS A 122 -3.08 29.30 1.48
N ARG A 123 -2.82 29.79 0.28
CA ARG A 123 -3.83 29.97 -0.76
C ARG A 123 -3.68 28.89 -1.83
N PHE A 124 -4.80 28.31 -2.29
CA PHE A 124 -4.84 27.23 -3.29
C PHE A 124 -4.21 25.88 -2.85
N ARG A 125 -3.86 25.70 -1.58
CA ARG A 125 -3.28 24.46 -1.05
C ARG A 125 -4.11 23.22 -1.42
N SER A 126 -5.42 23.25 -1.19
CA SER A 126 -6.33 22.15 -1.49
C SER A 126 -6.36 21.79 -2.98
N GLY A 127 -6.38 22.81 -3.86
CA GLY A 127 -6.34 22.58 -5.31
C GLY A 127 -5.04 21.92 -5.77
N LEU A 128 -3.90 22.42 -5.29
CA LEU A 128 -2.58 21.84 -5.60
C LEU A 128 -2.45 20.40 -5.06
N GLN A 129 -2.97 20.14 -3.85
CA GLN A 129 -3.01 18.81 -3.28
C GLN A 129 -3.84 17.84 -4.14
N THR A 130 -5.03 18.27 -4.56
CA THR A 130 -5.91 17.47 -5.43
C THR A 130 -5.25 17.17 -6.77
N LEU A 131 -4.63 18.17 -7.42
CA LEU A 131 -3.94 18.00 -8.71
C LEU A 131 -2.80 16.98 -8.61
N ASN A 132 -1.99 17.06 -7.56
CA ASN A 132 -0.89 16.11 -7.36
C ASN A 132 -1.37 14.70 -6.97
N PHE A 133 -2.53 14.59 -6.31
CA PHE A 133 -3.09 13.30 -5.90
C PHE A 133 -3.91 12.63 -7.02
N LEU A 134 -4.36 13.37 -8.01
CA LEU A 134 -5.17 12.88 -9.13
C LEU A 134 -4.56 11.68 -9.86
N PRO A 135 -3.24 11.66 -10.18
CA PRO A 135 -2.62 10.50 -10.80
C PRO A 135 -2.73 9.22 -9.98
N TYR A 136 -2.69 9.31 -8.66
CA TYR A 136 -2.76 8.15 -7.78
C TYR A 136 -4.15 7.49 -7.80
N ILE A 137 -5.23 8.27 -7.85
CA ILE A 137 -6.61 7.75 -7.89
C ILE A 137 -7.05 7.32 -9.30
N THR A 138 -6.31 7.74 -10.33
CA THR A 138 -6.60 7.34 -11.71
C THR A 138 -6.29 5.84 -11.91
N THR A 139 -7.10 5.17 -12.72
CA THR A 139 -6.91 3.75 -12.98
C THR A 139 -5.55 3.46 -13.61
N PRO A 140 -4.81 2.43 -13.19
CA PRO A 140 -3.49 2.10 -13.76
C PRO A 140 -3.52 1.88 -15.28
N VAL A 141 -4.62 1.34 -15.81
CA VAL A 141 -4.79 1.12 -17.24
C VAL A 141 -4.80 2.45 -18.02
N ALA A 142 -5.56 3.43 -17.54
CA ALA A 142 -5.60 4.75 -18.17
C ALA A 142 -4.23 5.44 -18.14
N ILE A 143 -3.52 5.36 -17.02
CA ILE A 143 -2.15 5.88 -16.91
C ILE A 143 -1.22 5.17 -17.88
N GLY A 144 -1.28 3.83 -17.96
CA GLY A 144 -0.50 3.05 -18.91
C GLY A 144 -0.73 3.49 -20.35
N MET A 145 -1.99 3.69 -20.75
CA MET A 145 -2.33 4.20 -22.09
C MET A 145 -1.76 5.59 -22.36
N ILE A 146 -1.86 6.51 -21.41
CA ILE A 146 -1.30 7.87 -21.54
C ILE A 146 0.21 7.80 -21.73
N PHE A 147 0.91 7.02 -20.92
CA PHE A 147 2.36 6.86 -21.03
C PHE A 147 2.76 6.16 -22.32
N THR A 148 2.02 5.14 -22.74
CA THR A 148 2.24 4.49 -24.05
C THR A 148 2.14 5.50 -25.18
N PHE A 149 1.13 6.38 -25.17
CA PHE A 149 0.96 7.40 -26.20
C PHE A 149 2.06 8.49 -26.14
N ILE A 150 2.49 8.91 -24.96
CA ILE A 150 3.56 9.92 -24.81
C ILE A 150 4.90 9.40 -25.33
N PHE A 151 5.23 8.12 -25.04
CA PHE A 151 6.52 7.50 -25.32
C PHE A 151 6.52 6.62 -26.59
N GLU A 152 5.44 6.65 -27.38
CA GLU A 152 5.35 5.91 -28.64
C GLU A 152 6.41 6.41 -29.63
N GLU A 153 6.97 5.50 -30.45
CA GLU A 153 8.12 5.75 -31.31
C GLU A 153 7.81 6.74 -32.43
N HIS A 154 6.65 6.58 -33.11
CA HIS A 154 6.36 7.32 -34.36
C HIS A 154 5.49 8.57 -34.15
N VAL A 155 4.52 8.50 -33.24
CA VAL A 155 3.56 9.59 -33.02
C VAL A 155 3.64 10.19 -31.63
N GLY A 156 4.50 9.64 -30.75
CA GLY A 156 4.64 10.05 -29.37
C GLY A 156 5.13 11.49 -29.25
N ILE A 157 4.54 12.23 -28.30
CA ILE A 157 4.87 13.64 -28.06
C ILE A 157 6.36 13.81 -27.77
N LEU A 158 6.95 12.89 -27.02
CA LEU A 158 8.36 12.96 -26.65
C LEU A 158 9.28 12.78 -27.87
N ASN A 159 9.00 11.82 -28.74
CA ASN A 159 9.79 11.59 -29.95
C ASN A 159 9.65 12.75 -30.94
N LYS A 160 8.46 13.30 -31.12
CA LYS A 160 8.30 14.52 -31.94
C LYS A 160 9.09 15.70 -31.41
N LEU A 161 9.24 15.82 -30.08
CA LEU A 161 10.09 16.83 -29.49
C LEU A 161 11.58 16.58 -29.78
N ILE A 162 12.03 15.31 -29.67
CA ILE A 162 13.40 14.90 -29.99
C ILE A 162 13.73 15.17 -31.46
N GLU A 163 12.84 14.79 -32.39
CA GLU A 163 12.99 15.06 -33.82
C GLU A 163 13.03 16.56 -34.15
N HIS A 164 12.22 17.37 -33.45
CA HIS A 164 12.23 18.83 -33.62
C HIS A 164 13.60 19.46 -33.25
N PHE A 165 14.32 18.85 -32.30
CA PHE A 165 15.66 19.27 -31.91
C PHE A 165 16.78 18.56 -32.70
N GLY A 166 16.42 17.81 -33.77
CA GLY A 166 17.37 17.16 -34.67
C GLY A 166 17.89 15.80 -34.18
N GLY A 167 17.23 15.18 -33.21
CA GLY A 167 17.52 13.82 -32.77
C GLY A 167 16.72 12.77 -33.53
N ASP A 168 17.14 11.53 -33.43
CA ASP A 168 16.42 10.37 -33.99
C ASP A 168 15.35 9.86 -33.04
N ALA A 169 14.26 9.30 -33.59
CA ALA A 169 13.20 8.68 -32.81
C ALA A 169 13.75 7.49 -32.00
N VAL A 170 13.32 7.38 -30.75
CA VAL A 170 13.75 6.34 -29.81
C VAL A 170 12.59 5.44 -29.46
N ASN A 171 12.76 4.12 -29.62
CA ASN A 171 11.78 3.15 -29.13
C ASN A 171 11.92 2.97 -27.61
N PHE A 172 11.22 3.84 -26.86
CA PHE A 172 11.29 3.86 -25.40
C PHE A 172 10.62 2.64 -24.75
N ILE A 173 9.53 2.15 -25.31
CA ILE A 173 8.72 1.09 -24.69
C ILE A 173 9.15 -0.29 -25.19
N GLY A 174 9.53 -0.40 -26.48
CA GLY A 174 9.89 -1.68 -27.08
C GLY A 174 11.31 -2.15 -26.78
N THR A 175 12.16 -1.34 -26.15
CA THR A 175 13.55 -1.69 -25.85
C THR A 175 13.76 -2.02 -24.37
N ALA A 176 14.42 -3.13 -24.08
CA ALA A 176 14.75 -3.56 -22.72
C ALA A 176 15.60 -2.51 -21.96
N LYS A 177 16.31 -1.64 -22.66
CA LYS A 177 17.12 -0.56 -22.09
C LYS A 177 16.26 0.57 -21.51
N TRP A 178 15.23 1.00 -22.25
CA TRP A 178 14.45 2.20 -21.91
C TRP A 178 13.14 1.91 -21.18
N ALA A 179 12.53 0.74 -21.45
CA ALA A 179 11.25 0.39 -20.82
C ALA A 179 11.26 0.47 -19.29
N PRO A 180 12.29 0.00 -18.54
CA PRO A 180 12.34 0.14 -17.09
C PRO A 180 12.38 1.59 -16.63
N LEU A 181 13.03 2.48 -17.39
CA LEU A 181 13.08 3.91 -17.10
C LEU A 181 11.70 4.57 -17.23
N VAL A 182 11.00 4.28 -18.32
CA VAL A 182 9.63 4.80 -18.57
C VAL A 182 8.69 4.35 -17.45
N ILE A 183 8.76 3.08 -17.07
CA ILE A 183 7.97 2.53 -15.96
C ILE A 183 8.33 3.23 -14.63
N SER A 184 9.62 3.47 -14.39
CA SER A 184 10.06 4.18 -13.19
C SER A 184 9.52 5.61 -13.14
N ILE A 185 9.55 6.34 -14.26
CA ILE A 185 8.98 7.70 -14.37
C ILE A 185 7.48 7.68 -14.09
N MET A 186 6.76 6.70 -14.64
CA MET A 186 5.33 6.51 -14.39
C MET A 186 5.04 6.25 -12.91
N ILE A 187 5.83 5.40 -12.25
CA ILE A 187 5.70 5.10 -10.82
C ILE A 187 5.98 6.34 -9.98
N ILE A 188 7.03 7.10 -10.29
CA ILE A 188 7.39 8.34 -9.62
C ILE A 188 6.22 9.32 -9.70
N TRP A 189 5.78 9.63 -10.91
CA TRP A 189 4.71 10.60 -11.13
C TRP A 189 3.40 10.20 -10.42
N ARG A 190 3.03 8.91 -10.52
CA ARG A 190 1.80 8.39 -9.91
C ARG A 190 1.84 8.43 -8.38
N ASN A 191 2.97 8.06 -7.77
CA ASN A 191 3.05 7.87 -6.31
C ASN A 191 3.51 9.11 -5.55
N THR A 192 4.12 10.09 -6.21
CA THR A 192 4.58 11.34 -5.56
C THR A 192 3.44 12.06 -4.84
N GLY A 193 2.25 12.15 -5.45
CA GLY A 193 1.08 12.77 -4.84
C GLY A 193 0.55 12.02 -3.62
N TYR A 194 0.63 10.69 -3.63
CA TYR A 194 0.28 9.86 -2.47
C TYR A 194 1.21 10.11 -1.29
N PHE A 195 2.53 10.03 -1.51
CA PHE A 195 3.51 10.31 -0.46
C PHE A 195 3.43 11.75 0.04
N MET A 196 3.26 12.72 -0.87
CA MET A 196 3.04 14.12 -0.50
C MET A 196 1.85 14.27 0.45
N THR A 197 0.72 13.61 0.17
CA THR A 197 -0.47 13.71 1.01
C THR A 197 -0.25 13.08 2.38
N MET A 198 0.45 11.93 2.44
CA MET A 198 0.81 11.28 3.71
C MET A 198 1.73 12.18 4.56
N TYR A 199 2.79 12.71 3.97
CA TYR A 199 3.71 13.61 4.68
C TYR A 199 3.03 14.91 5.10
N LEU A 200 2.19 15.47 4.25
CA LEU A 200 1.45 16.68 4.56
C LEU A 200 0.54 16.50 5.78
N ALA A 201 -0.14 15.34 5.88
CA ALA A 201 -0.94 15.00 7.05
C ALA A 201 -0.07 14.86 8.31
N GLY A 202 1.12 14.25 8.20
CA GLY A 202 2.09 14.17 9.30
C GLY A 202 2.60 15.53 9.74
N ILE A 203 3.06 16.38 8.81
CA ILE A 203 3.60 17.72 9.09
C ILE A 203 2.53 18.59 9.77
N THR A 204 1.29 18.54 9.28
CA THR A 204 0.20 19.35 9.86
C THR A 204 -0.34 18.83 11.19
N SER A 205 0.03 17.64 11.60
CA SER A 205 -0.34 17.08 12.91
C SER A 205 0.64 17.48 14.04
N ILE A 206 1.79 18.04 13.69
CA ILE A 206 2.79 18.48 14.67
C ILE A 206 2.31 19.79 15.33
N PRO A 207 2.20 19.85 16.67
CA PRO A 207 1.82 21.07 17.37
C PRO A 207 2.81 22.22 17.10
N GLU A 208 2.28 23.44 16.96
CA GLU A 208 3.10 24.63 16.66
C GLU A 208 4.12 24.93 17.76
N GLU A 209 3.79 24.57 19.01
CA GLU A 209 4.65 24.70 20.19
C GLU A 209 6.01 23.99 19.99
N LEU A 210 6.04 22.86 19.29
CA LEU A 210 7.29 22.13 19.00
C LEU A 210 8.18 22.88 18.01
N TYR A 211 7.58 23.55 17.03
CA TYR A 211 8.32 24.40 16.10
C TYR A 211 8.87 25.66 16.76
N GLU A 212 8.12 26.23 17.71
CA GLU A 212 8.58 27.39 18.50
C GLU A 212 9.74 27.00 19.42
N ALA A 213 9.64 25.86 20.14
CA ALA A 213 10.72 25.34 20.96
C ALA A 213 11.99 25.07 20.14
N ALA A 214 11.89 24.43 18.99
CA ALA A 214 13.02 24.19 18.11
C ALA A 214 13.70 25.47 17.60
N LYS A 215 12.94 26.55 17.40
CA LYS A 215 13.51 27.86 17.02
C LYS A 215 14.28 28.54 18.15
N ILE A 216 13.96 28.22 19.41
CA ILE A 216 14.66 28.76 20.57
C ILE A 216 15.96 28.00 20.83
N ASP A 217 15.92 26.70 20.60
CA ASP A 217 17.08 25.80 20.81
C ASP A 217 18.14 25.88 19.67
N GLY A 218 17.82 26.44 18.49
CA GLY A 218 18.73 26.67 17.34
C GLY A 218 18.49 25.70 16.22
#